data_a3a40f44e44b714045da09326bd35ad5
#
_entry.id   a3a40f44e44b714045da09326bd35ad5
#
_cell.length_a   1.000
_cell.length_b   1.000
_cell.length_c   1.000
_cell.angle_alpha   90.00
_cell.angle_beta   90.00
_cell.angle_gamma   90.00
#
_symmetry.space_group_name_H-M   'P 1'
#
loop_
_entity.id
_entity.type
_entity.pdbx_description
1 polymer ?
#
loop_
_entity_poly.entity_id
_entity_poly.type
_entity_poly.pdbx_seq_one_letter_code
_entity_poly.pdbx_strand_id
1 'polypeptide(L)'
;MAKILCNYFGLSMAAEGKSEFVGRQAAAFLGYVQQDAERCAENCGCAEDLNDAPEEIKREILRNDEELRRREQTAPGVEHDVVAIYDNAGIPSIMHRFRRVTNKELFGGSDTVHPAFIIGGEVYDEIYISVYENTMINGKPYSLPLQEPVTNITMEDFAQACFSKGEGWHCLTAAEWGLLADTSLKLGTLPHGNTNCSHWHGDDKEQGIIIEDSYKTLTGSGPATWTHDHTASGVHDLCGNIWEFARGVRIRDGALWAAENNDAALPETDLTECGDGWKPITDAEGHPLYVAVEDNKITFNTYPSVHRDYCGCVWGNVRMNCDSEQLRALALFAGEEKAGCYVDSTEGEYILVRGGRWGSGGSAGVFASSLSSPRSYARGSFGGRSAYFKKH
;
A
#
# COMPACT_ATOMS: atom_id res chain seq x y z
N MET A 1 22.85 4.72 -20.50
CA MET A 1 21.51 5.03 -20.04
C MET A 1 21.11 4.20 -18.79
N ALA A 2 21.09 2.87 -18.80
CA ALA A 2 20.78 2.08 -17.61
C ALA A 2 21.62 2.48 -16.36
N LYS A 3 22.93 2.68 -16.51
CA LYS A 3 23.81 3.12 -15.44
C LYS A 3 23.56 4.56 -14.99
N ILE A 4 23.13 5.43 -15.91
CA ILE A 4 22.76 6.83 -15.63
C ILE A 4 21.40 6.87 -14.95
N LEU A 5 20.42 6.12 -15.42
CA LEU A 5 19.11 5.97 -14.77
C LEU A 5 19.24 5.31 -13.38
N CYS A 6 20.06 4.25 -13.23
CA CYS A 6 20.35 3.65 -11.94
C CYS A 6 21.00 4.65 -10.97
N ASN A 7 21.92 5.49 -11.43
CA ASN A 7 22.53 6.52 -10.59
C ASN A 7 21.58 7.71 -10.33
N TYR A 8 20.78 8.11 -11.32
CA TYR A 8 19.83 9.20 -11.18
C TYR A 8 18.69 8.88 -10.21
N PHE A 9 18.25 7.61 -10.18
CA PHE A 9 17.22 7.11 -9.27
C PHE A 9 17.76 6.45 -7.99
N GLY A 10 19.07 6.54 -7.72
CA GLY A 10 19.68 5.92 -6.56
C GLY A 10 19.78 4.40 -6.62
N LEU A 11 19.52 3.81 -7.78
CA LEU A 11 19.66 2.37 -8.03
C LEU A 11 21.14 2.02 -8.11
N SER A 12 21.77 1.62 -7.02
CA SER A 12 23.08 0.99 -7.09
C SER A 12 22.88 -0.45 -7.57
N MET A 13 23.10 -0.72 -8.86
CA MET A 13 23.21 -2.08 -9.38
C MET A 13 24.56 -2.69 -8.94
N ALA A 14 24.75 -2.84 -7.66
CA ALA A 14 25.74 -3.77 -7.10
C ALA A 14 25.14 -5.17 -6.98
N ALA A 15 24.45 -5.62 -8.01
CA ALA A 15 23.98 -6.99 -8.09
C ALA A 15 24.79 -7.75 -9.13
N GLU A 16 26.04 -8.03 -8.83
CA GLU A 16 26.73 -9.21 -9.35
C GLU A 16 26.18 -10.49 -8.69
N GLY A 17 24.90 -10.59 -8.54
CA GLY A 17 24.23 -11.70 -7.88
C GLY A 17 23.10 -12.25 -8.72
N LYS A 18 23.38 -13.32 -9.39
CA LYS A 18 22.53 -14.33 -9.99
C LYS A 18 21.13 -14.45 -9.37
N SER A 19 20.19 -13.62 -9.77
CA SER A 19 18.80 -14.01 -9.73
C SER A 19 18.14 -13.53 -11.03
N GLU A 20 17.68 -14.48 -11.81
CA GLU A 20 16.86 -14.30 -13.01
C GLU A 20 15.62 -13.43 -12.75
N PHE A 21 15.23 -13.35 -11.48
CA PHE A 21 14.13 -12.52 -10.97
C PHE A 21 14.52 -11.03 -10.91
N VAL A 22 15.70 -10.68 -10.38
CA VAL A 22 16.18 -9.28 -10.32
C VAL A 22 16.33 -8.73 -11.74
N GLY A 23 16.82 -9.55 -12.66
CA GLY A 23 16.88 -9.21 -14.08
C GLY A 23 15.50 -8.92 -14.69
N ARG A 24 14.48 -9.71 -14.36
CA ARG A 24 13.11 -9.53 -14.87
C ARG A 24 12.42 -8.27 -14.33
N GLN A 25 12.57 -7.98 -13.05
CA GLN A 25 12.00 -6.77 -12.44
C GLN A 25 12.70 -5.51 -12.92
N ALA A 26 14.05 -5.54 -13.02
CA ALA A 26 14.81 -4.43 -13.59
C ALA A 26 14.50 -4.23 -15.08
N ALA A 27 14.29 -5.31 -15.85
CA ALA A 27 13.93 -5.25 -17.25
C ALA A 27 12.49 -4.73 -17.47
N ALA A 28 11.53 -5.13 -16.62
CA ALA A 28 10.17 -4.58 -16.63
C ALA A 28 10.20 -3.08 -16.34
N PHE A 29 10.93 -2.65 -15.30
CA PHE A 29 11.11 -1.24 -14.96
C PHE A 29 11.77 -0.45 -16.10
N LEU A 30 12.84 -0.97 -16.70
CA LEU A 30 13.50 -0.35 -17.84
C LEU A 30 12.59 -0.28 -19.07
N GLY A 31 11.72 -1.28 -19.29
CA GLY A 31 10.71 -1.26 -20.35
C GLY A 31 9.69 -0.14 -20.18
N TYR A 32 9.18 0.08 -18.95
CA TYR A 32 8.27 1.19 -18.64
C TYR A 32 8.95 2.55 -18.81
N VAL A 33 10.16 2.71 -18.28
CA VAL A 33 10.94 3.96 -18.41
C VAL A 33 11.28 4.26 -19.87
N GLN A 34 11.48 3.23 -20.70
CA GLN A 34 11.82 3.42 -22.12
C GLN A 34 10.63 3.88 -22.96
N GLN A 35 9.42 3.34 -22.75
CA GLN A 35 8.21 3.80 -23.45
C GLN A 35 7.90 5.27 -23.14
N ASP A 36 8.13 5.71 -21.90
CA ASP A 36 7.92 7.11 -21.53
C ASP A 36 9.13 8.01 -21.86
N ALA A 37 10.35 7.46 -21.89
CA ALA A 37 11.53 8.20 -22.38
C ALA A 37 11.43 8.51 -23.88
N GLU A 38 10.85 7.61 -24.70
CA GLU A 38 10.55 7.90 -26.11
C GLU A 38 9.52 9.02 -26.24
N ARG A 39 8.50 9.02 -25.38
CA ARG A 39 7.47 10.06 -25.30
C ARG A 39 8.00 11.40 -24.79
N CYS A 40 8.97 11.40 -23.87
CA CYS A 40 9.71 12.59 -23.42
C CYS A 40 10.74 13.04 -24.46
N ALA A 41 11.43 12.13 -25.17
CA ALA A 41 12.43 12.44 -26.16
C ALA A 41 11.84 13.17 -27.39
N GLU A 42 10.62 12.84 -27.78
CA GLU A 42 9.87 13.62 -28.79
C GLU A 42 9.61 15.06 -28.36
N ASN A 43 9.57 15.33 -27.05
CA ASN A 43 9.34 16.67 -26.50
C ASN A 43 10.62 17.41 -26.05
N CYS A 44 11.74 16.72 -25.80
CA CYS A 44 12.93 17.28 -25.14
C CYS A 44 14.24 17.17 -25.92
N GLY A 45 14.31 16.47 -27.06
CA GLY A 45 15.53 16.38 -27.88
C GLY A 45 16.70 15.58 -27.29
N CYS A 46 16.45 14.66 -26.34
CA CYS A 46 17.48 13.88 -25.62
C CYS A 46 17.70 12.47 -26.17
N ALA A 47 17.58 12.25 -27.49
CA ALA A 47 17.55 10.92 -28.13
C ALA A 47 18.91 10.23 -28.33
N GLU A 48 20.05 10.77 -27.88
CA GLU A 48 21.38 10.29 -28.31
C GLU A 48 21.99 9.14 -27.49
N ASP A 49 21.45 8.72 -26.34
CA ASP A 49 22.18 7.86 -25.39
C ASP A 49 21.84 6.35 -25.37
N LEU A 50 20.94 5.86 -26.22
CA LEU A 50 20.63 4.42 -26.31
C LEU A 50 21.71 3.57 -27.03
N ASN A 51 22.64 4.24 -27.73
CA ASN A 51 23.68 3.56 -28.50
C ASN A 51 24.81 2.97 -27.66
N ASP A 52 25.00 3.42 -26.41
CA ASP A 52 26.13 3.04 -25.56
C ASP A 52 25.84 1.92 -24.54
N ALA A 53 24.62 1.36 -24.52
CA ALA A 53 24.30 0.23 -23.64
C ALA A 53 24.96 -1.07 -24.17
N PRO A 54 25.45 -1.95 -23.27
CA PRO A 54 25.97 -3.24 -23.68
C PRO A 54 24.96 -4.04 -24.55
N GLU A 55 25.44 -4.69 -25.60
CA GLU A 55 24.62 -5.42 -26.56
C GLU A 55 23.73 -6.51 -25.94
N GLU A 56 24.15 -7.05 -24.80
CA GLU A 56 23.41 -8.06 -24.04
C GLU A 56 22.16 -7.44 -23.37
N ILE A 57 22.29 -6.23 -22.83
CA ILE A 57 21.18 -5.46 -22.25
C ILE A 57 20.23 -4.99 -23.36
N LYS A 58 20.73 -4.53 -24.51
CA LYS A 58 19.90 -4.16 -25.67
C LYS A 58 19.06 -5.34 -26.16
N ARG A 59 19.66 -6.54 -26.27
CA ARG A 59 18.94 -7.75 -26.69
C ARG A 59 17.89 -8.20 -25.68
N GLU A 60 18.12 -8.02 -24.39
CA GLU A 60 17.17 -8.40 -23.35
C GLU A 60 16.00 -7.41 -23.31
N ILE A 61 16.26 -6.10 -23.48
CA ILE A 61 15.24 -5.07 -23.62
C ILE A 61 14.37 -5.35 -24.87
N LEU A 62 14.97 -5.61 -26.02
CA LEU A 62 14.24 -5.89 -27.27
C LEU A 62 13.41 -7.18 -27.16
N ARG A 63 13.94 -8.21 -26.52
CA ARG A 63 13.22 -9.49 -26.33
C ARG A 63 12.01 -9.32 -25.39
N ASN A 64 12.13 -8.50 -24.34
CA ASN A 64 11.03 -8.20 -23.42
C ASN A 64 9.98 -7.30 -24.08
N ASP A 65 10.39 -6.34 -24.90
CA ASP A 65 9.48 -5.50 -25.70
C ASP A 65 8.72 -6.35 -26.75
N GLU A 66 9.39 -7.29 -27.42
CA GLU A 66 8.72 -8.24 -28.32
C GLU A 66 7.74 -9.16 -27.59
N GLU A 67 8.05 -9.61 -26.38
CA GLU A 67 7.16 -10.43 -25.57
C GLU A 67 5.96 -9.64 -25.06
N LEU A 68 6.15 -8.38 -24.66
CA LEU A 68 5.08 -7.45 -24.31
C LEU A 68 4.18 -7.17 -25.51
N ARG A 69 4.74 -6.80 -26.67
CA ARG A 69 3.98 -6.57 -27.91
C ARG A 69 3.25 -7.84 -28.37
N ARG A 70 3.82 -9.02 -28.15
CA ARG A 70 3.19 -10.29 -28.46
C ARG A 70 1.99 -10.57 -27.55
N ARG A 71 2.07 -10.21 -26.27
CA ARG A 71 0.94 -10.30 -25.32
C ARG A 71 -0.15 -9.28 -25.65
N GLU A 72 0.21 -8.07 -26.04
CA GLU A 72 -0.72 -7.05 -26.52
C GLU A 72 -1.44 -7.46 -27.80
N GLN A 73 -0.75 -8.11 -28.73
CA GLN A 73 -1.34 -8.61 -29.99
C GLN A 73 -2.24 -9.84 -29.78
N THR A 74 -1.99 -10.66 -28.76
CA THR A 74 -2.78 -11.87 -28.46
C THR A 74 -4.00 -11.59 -27.59
N ALA A 75 -4.08 -10.42 -26.96
CA ALA A 75 -5.22 -9.99 -26.15
C ALA A 75 -5.59 -8.52 -26.47
N PRO A 76 -6.17 -8.23 -27.63
CA PRO A 76 -6.58 -6.88 -27.96
C PRO A 76 -7.65 -6.40 -26.97
N GLY A 77 -7.36 -5.28 -26.28
CA GLY A 77 -8.23 -4.67 -25.28
C GLY A 77 -7.85 -4.96 -23.82
N VAL A 78 -6.75 -5.65 -23.53
CA VAL A 78 -6.19 -5.72 -22.17
C VAL A 78 -5.42 -4.43 -21.91
N GLU A 79 -6.04 -3.50 -21.23
CA GLU A 79 -5.36 -2.34 -20.66
C GLU A 79 -4.43 -2.81 -19.53
N HIS A 80 -3.18 -2.35 -19.56
CA HIS A 80 -2.24 -2.63 -18.47
C HIS A 80 -2.70 -1.90 -17.20
N ASP A 81 -2.78 -2.63 -16.09
CA ASP A 81 -3.16 -2.03 -14.80
C ASP A 81 -1.97 -1.39 -14.08
N VAL A 82 -0.73 -1.60 -14.54
CA VAL A 82 0.48 -0.94 -14.02
C VAL A 82 0.93 0.16 -14.96
N VAL A 83 1.09 1.36 -14.40
CA VAL A 83 1.44 2.58 -15.12
C VAL A 83 2.50 3.38 -14.37
N ALA A 84 3.29 4.20 -15.08
CA ALA A 84 4.13 5.21 -14.45
C ALA A 84 3.37 6.54 -14.37
N ILE A 85 3.26 7.09 -13.16
CA ILE A 85 2.67 8.42 -12.93
C ILE A 85 3.76 9.36 -12.43
N TYR A 86 3.91 10.49 -13.11
CA TYR A 86 4.94 11.49 -12.83
C TYR A 86 4.42 12.54 -11.84
N ASP A 87 5.26 12.94 -10.92
CA ASP A 87 4.97 14.04 -10.01
C ASP A 87 5.24 15.42 -10.66
N ASN A 88 5.03 16.49 -9.90
CA ASN A 88 5.29 17.86 -10.37
C ASN A 88 6.77 18.18 -10.63
N ALA A 89 7.71 17.30 -10.25
CA ALA A 89 9.14 17.39 -10.56
C ALA A 89 9.54 16.51 -11.74
N GLY A 90 8.60 15.79 -12.37
CA GLY A 90 8.84 14.87 -13.47
C GLY A 90 9.46 13.54 -13.05
N ILE A 91 9.36 13.14 -11.77
CA ILE A 91 9.88 11.86 -11.28
C ILE A 91 8.73 10.84 -11.24
N PRO A 92 8.92 9.64 -11.83
CA PRO A 92 7.88 8.62 -11.89
C PRO A 92 7.70 7.84 -10.57
N SER A 93 6.48 7.37 -10.35
CA SER A 93 6.15 6.29 -9.43
C SER A 93 5.45 5.18 -10.22
N ILE A 94 5.78 3.93 -9.93
CA ILE A 94 5.10 2.77 -10.52
C ILE A 94 3.82 2.54 -9.72
N MET A 95 2.68 2.65 -10.39
CA MET A 95 1.36 2.64 -9.79
C MET A 95 0.51 1.53 -10.39
N HIS A 96 -0.31 0.87 -9.56
CA HIS A 96 -1.34 -0.05 -10.00
C HIS A 96 -2.68 0.67 -10.08
N ARG A 97 -3.36 0.58 -11.21
CA ARG A 97 -4.69 1.15 -11.43
C ARG A 97 -5.78 0.23 -10.90
N PHE A 98 -6.66 0.78 -10.12
CA PHE A 98 -7.90 0.12 -9.68
C PHE A 98 -9.09 0.82 -10.30
N ARG A 99 -9.97 0.05 -10.96
CA ARG A 99 -11.23 0.53 -11.51
C ARG A 99 -12.31 0.49 -10.45
N ARG A 100 -13.23 1.44 -10.53
CA ARG A 100 -14.37 1.57 -9.62
C ARG A 100 -15.15 0.26 -9.51
N VAL A 101 -15.44 -0.11 -8.26
CA VAL A 101 -16.27 -1.26 -7.89
C VAL A 101 -17.29 -0.83 -6.83
N THR A 102 -18.37 -1.60 -6.70
CA THR A 102 -19.32 -1.46 -5.59
C THR A 102 -18.94 -2.41 -4.44
N ASN A 103 -19.44 -2.11 -3.23
CA ASN A 103 -19.30 -3.02 -2.09
C ASN A 103 -19.92 -4.39 -2.38
N LYS A 104 -21.04 -4.41 -3.13
CA LYS A 104 -21.69 -5.64 -3.55
C LYS A 104 -20.81 -6.49 -4.47
N GLU A 105 -20.18 -5.87 -5.47
CA GLU A 105 -19.25 -6.56 -6.37
C GLU A 105 -18.03 -7.07 -5.62
N LEU A 106 -17.49 -6.29 -4.68
CA LEU A 106 -16.24 -6.62 -4.01
C LEU A 106 -16.42 -7.70 -2.94
N PHE A 107 -17.40 -7.52 -2.04
CA PHE A 107 -17.57 -8.40 -0.87
C PHE A 107 -19.02 -8.78 -0.54
N GLY A 108 -19.97 -8.53 -1.45
CA GLY A 108 -21.39 -8.88 -1.25
C GLY A 108 -22.17 -7.93 -0.33
N GLY A 109 -21.66 -6.74 -0.09
CA GLY A 109 -22.31 -5.67 0.68
C GLY A 109 -23.44 -4.96 -0.11
N SER A 110 -23.68 -3.69 0.21
CA SER A 110 -24.66 -2.86 -0.50
C SER A 110 -24.24 -2.55 -1.94
N ASP A 111 -25.19 -2.11 -2.76
CA ASP A 111 -24.95 -1.70 -4.16
C ASP A 111 -24.44 -0.24 -4.25
N THR A 112 -23.66 0.19 -3.25
CA THR A 112 -23.00 1.50 -3.20
C THR A 112 -21.58 1.38 -3.74
N VAL A 113 -21.06 2.49 -4.29
CA VAL A 113 -19.65 2.57 -4.70
C VAL A 113 -18.76 2.36 -3.47
N HIS A 114 -17.70 1.56 -3.63
CA HIS A 114 -16.72 1.35 -2.55
C HIS A 114 -16.09 2.71 -2.15
N PRO A 115 -15.95 3.02 -0.85
CA PRO A 115 -15.52 4.34 -0.38
C PRO A 115 -14.18 4.81 -0.96
N ALA A 116 -13.26 3.92 -1.32
CA ALA A 116 -11.98 4.27 -1.96
C ALA A 116 -12.13 5.12 -3.24
N PHE A 117 -13.29 5.06 -3.91
CA PHE A 117 -13.57 5.78 -5.15
C PHE A 117 -14.44 7.04 -4.95
N ILE A 118 -14.71 7.44 -3.71
CA ILE A 118 -15.51 8.63 -3.39
C ILE A 118 -14.60 9.62 -2.64
N ILE A 119 -14.24 10.73 -3.28
CA ILE A 119 -13.29 11.72 -2.75
C ILE A 119 -13.92 13.12 -2.87
N GLY A 120 -14.06 13.83 -1.76
CA GLY A 120 -14.69 15.14 -1.73
C GLY A 120 -16.17 15.12 -2.19
N GLY A 121 -16.84 13.99 -2.01
CA GLY A 121 -18.21 13.76 -2.47
C GLY A 121 -18.33 13.44 -3.96
N GLU A 122 -17.23 13.43 -4.72
CA GLU A 122 -17.19 13.04 -6.14
C GLU A 122 -16.78 11.58 -6.29
N VAL A 123 -17.38 10.91 -7.30
CA VAL A 123 -17.10 9.51 -7.63
C VAL A 123 -16.09 9.44 -8.75
N TYR A 124 -14.98 8.73 -8.52
CA TYR A 124 -13.92 8.51 -9.50
C TYR A 124 -14.04 7.12 -10.13
N ASP A 125 -13.79 7.04 -11.44
CA ASP A 125 -13.83 5.77 -12.18
C ASP A 125 -12.60 4.92 -11.93
N GLU A 126 -11.50 5.54 -11.54
CA GLU A 126 -10.22 4.86 -11.25
C GLU A 126 -9.39 5.61 -10.22
N ILE A 127 -8.62 4.84 -9.45
CA ILE A 127 -7.58 5.32 -8.52
C ILE A 127 -6.31 4.52 -8.75
N TYR A 128 -5.20 5.03 -8.26
CA TYR A 128 -3.89 4.43 -8.47
C TYR A 128 -3.17 4.26 -7.13
N ILE A 129 -2.67 3.06 -6.86
CA ILE A 129 -1.95 2.73 -5.63
C ILE A 129 -0.52 2.34 -5.98
N SER A 130 0.45 2.84 -5.23
CA SER A 130 1.86 2.46 -5.37
C SER A 130 2.04 0.95 -5.39
N VAL A 131 2.70 0.43 -6.43
CA VAL A 131 3.02 -1.01 -6.52
C VAL A 131 3.93 -1.44 -5.37
N TYR A 132 4.85 -0.57 -4.96
CA TYR A 132 5.86 -0.84 -3.94
C TYR A 132 5.71 0.07 -2.72
N GLU A 133 6.10 -0.42 -1.54
CA GLU A 133 6.41 0.47 -0.41
C GLU A 133 7.33 1.59 -0.89
N ASN A 134 7.08 2.84 -0.46
CA ASN A 134 7.80 3.93 -1.06
C ASN A 134 9.21 4.12 -0.48
N THR A 135 10.14 4.54 -1.33
CA THR A 135 11.43 5.11 -0.93
C THR A 135 11.37 6.63 -0.96
N MET A 136 12.26 7.30 -0.21
CA MET A 136 12.28 8.76 -0.15
C MET A 136 13.40 9.32 -1.03
N ILE A 137 13.05 10.19 -1.99
CA ILE A 137 14.00 10.89 -2.85
C ILE A 137 13.73 12.41 -2.76
N ASN A 138 14.70 13.17 -2.31
CA ASN A 138 14.59 14.63 -2.15
C ASN A 138 13.35 15.08 -1.35
N GLY A 139 13.01 14.32 -0.29
CA GLY A 139 11.88 14.61 0.59
C GLY A 139 10.51 14.24 0.05
N LYS A 140 10.42 13.51 -1.07
CA LYS A 140 9.18 13.00 -1.66
C LYS A 140 9.20 11.47 -1.77
N PRO A 141 8.08 10.78 -1.52
CA PRO A 141 7.99 9.32 -1.57
C PRO A 141 7.69 8.82 -2.99
N TYR A 142 8.41 7.80 -3.44
CA TYR A 142 8.25 7.20 -4.77
C TYR A 142 8.12 5.68 -4.71
N SER A 143 7.20 5.14 -5.50
CA SER A 143 7.00 3.72 -5.71
C SER A 143 8.00 3.21 -6.75
N LEU A 144 9.09 2.63 -6.28
CA LEU A 144 10.18 2.10 -7.12
C LEU A 144 10.58 0.70 -6.63
N PRO A 145 10.90 -0.24 -7.55
CA PRO A 145 11.35 -1.57 -7.17
C PRO A 145 12.78 -1.55 -6.64
N LEU A 146 13.12 -2.54 -5.82
CA LEU A 146 14.47 -2.80 -5.31
C LEU A 146 15.09 -1.59 -4.57
N GLN A 147 14.27 -0.88 -3.82
CA GLN A 147 14.70 0.21 -2.95
C GLN A 147 14.55 -0.15 -1.48
N GLU A 148 15.26 0.56 -0.62
CA GLU A 148 14.94 0.53 0.80
C GLU A 148 13.64 1.29 1.06
N PRO A 149 12.62 0.68 1.74
CA PRO A 149 11.41 1.39 2.09
C PRO A 149 11.70 2.48 3.12
N VAL A 150 11.07 3.66 2.93
CA VAL A 150 11.17 4.75 3.89
C VAL A 150 10.61 4.33 5.25
N THR A 151 11.37 4.63 6.29
CA THR A 151 10.98 4.39 7.68
C THR A 151 11.45 5.54 8.58
N ASN A 152 11.19 5.47 9.89
CA ASN A 152 11.53 6.54 10.85
C ASN A 152 10.89 7.90 10.52
N ILE A 153 9.68 7.87 10.02
CA ILE A 153 8.85 9.04 9.67
C ILE A 153 7.50 8.91 10.39
N THR A 154 6.88 10.03 10.75
CA THR A 154 5.49 10.02 11.25
C THR A 154 4.51 9.89 10.09
N MET A 155 3.27 9.43 10.37
CA MET A 155 2.22 9.37 9.33
C MET A 155 1.93 10.75 8.75
N GLU A 156 1.94 11.80 9.56
CA GLU A 156 1.65 13.16 9.09
C GLU A 156 2.77 13.69 8.19
N ASP A 157 4.05 13.53 8.58
CA ASP A 157 5.18 13.94 7.73
C ASP A 157 5.19 13.18 6.40
N PHE A 158 4.85 11.87 6.43
CA PHE A 158 4.73 11.07 5.21
C PHE A 158 3.58 11.55 4.33
N ALA A 159 2.42 11.86 4.90
CA ALA A 159 1.26 12.40 4.17
C ALA A 159 1.59 13.74 3.51
N GLN A 160 2.24 14.66 4.24
CA GLN A 160 2.68 15.95 3.71
C GLN A 160 3.69 15.78 2.57
N ALA A 161 4.63 14.83 2.71
CA ALA A 161 5.56 14.49 1.65
C ALA A 161 4.84 13.95 0.39
N CYS A 162 3.79 13.13 0.55
CA CYS A 162 2.95 12.67 -0.56
C CYS A 162 2.24 13.85 -1.25
N PHE A 163 1.56 14.72 -0.48
CA PHE A 163 0.88 15.89 -1.03
C PHE A 163 1.83 16.83 -1.79
N SER A 164 3.08 16.93 -1.36
CA SER A 164 4.09 17.77 -2.03
C SER A 164 4.44 17.30 -3.45
N LYS A 165 4.08 16.08 -3.85
CA LYS A 165 4.28 15.57 -5.22
C LYS A 165 3.37 16.26 -6.24
N GLY A 166 2.26 16.84 -5.80
CA GLY A 166 1.30 17.55 -6.65
C GLY A 166 -0.14 17.12 -6.41
N GLU A 167 -1.04 17.70 -7.17
CA GLU A 167 -2.48 17.46 -7.06
C GLU A 167 -2.81 15.97 -7.26
N GLY A 168 -3.71 15.44 -6.43
CA GLY A 168 -4.14 14.05 -6.44
C GLY A 168 -3.22 13.07 -5.73
N TRP A 169 -1.94 13.44 -5.46
CA TRP A 169 -1.02 12.60 -4.69
C TRP A 169 -1.33 12.66 -3.20
N HIS A 170 -1.37 11.49 -2.55
CA HIS A 170 -1.66 11.37 -1.12
C HIS A 170 -1.03 10.11 -0.49
N CYS A 171 -0.97 10.06 0.83
CA CYS A 171 -0.64 8.84 1.57
C CYS A 171 -1.79 7.84 1.42
N LEU A 172 -1.47 6.55 1.19
CA LEU A 172 -2.47 5.49 1.11
C LEU A 172 -3.47 5.60 2.27
N THR A 173 -4.75 5.55 1.94
CA THR A 173 -5.83 5.68 2.92
C THR A 173 -6.31 4.32 3.44
N ALA A 174 -7.07 4.35 4.53
CA ALA A 174 -7.70 3.15 5.07
C ALA A 174 -8.74 2.55 4.10
N ALA A 175 -9.45 3.38 3.34
CA ALA A 175 -10.42 2.92 2.33
C ALA A 175 -9.71 2.23 1.16
N GLU A 176 -8.58 2.74 0.70
CA GLU A 176 -7.76 2.14 -0.35
C GLU A 176 -7.09 0.85 0.12
N TRP A 177 -6.63 0.79 1.37
CA TRP A 177 -6.15 -0.45 1.95
C TRP A 177 -7.26 -1.51 2.02
N GLY A 178 -8.48 -1.09 2.40
CA GLY A 178 -9.65 -1.97 2.42
C GLY A 178 -9.95 -2.57 1.05
N LEU A 179 -9.87 -1.75 -0.02
CA LEU A 179 -10.00 -2.21 -1.41
C LEU A 179 -8.96 -3.29 -1.76
N LEU A 180 -7.68 -3.08 -1.39
CA LEU A 180 -6.61 -4.05 -1.62
C LEU A 180 -6.85 -5.38 -0.88
N ALA A 181 -7.21 -5.29 0.41
CA ALA A 181 -7.42 -6.46 1.25
C ALA A 181 -8.61 -7.30 0.78
N ASP A 182 -9.73 -6.64 0.48
CA ASP A 182 -10.92 -7.32 -0.02
C ASP A 182 -10.76 -7.85 -1.45
N THR A 183 -9.97 -7.18 -2.29
CA THR A 183 -9.60 -7.71 -3.62
C THR A 183 -8.80 -8.99 -3.47
N SER A 184 -7.77 -9.02 -2.61
CA SER A 184 -6.97 -10.23 -2.36
C SER A 184 -7.82 -11.36 -1.79
N LEU A 185 -8.73 -11.06 -0.86
CA LEU A 185 -9.64 -12.05 -0.28
C LEU A 185 -10.59 -12.63 -1.33
N LYS A 186 -11.19 -11.78 -2.16
CA LYS A 186 -12.10 -12.18 -3.25
C LYS A 186 -11.41 -13.05 -4.29
N LEU A 187 -10.16 -12.74 -4.64
CA LEU A 187 -9.36 -13.51 -5.59
C LEU A 187 -8.82 -14.82 -4.97
N GLY A 188 -8.81 -14.95 -3.65
CA GLY A 188 -8.17 -16.07 -2.94
C GLY A 188 -6.64 -15.99 -2.98
N THR A 189 -6.08 -14.79 -3.10
CA THR A 189 -4.66 -14.49 -3.26
C THR A 189 -4.14 -13.64 -2.10
N LEU A 190 -4.43 -14.05 -0.85
CA LEU A 190 -3.88 -13.36 0.32
C LEU A 190 -2.35 -13.31 0.20
N PRO A 191 -1.75 -12.11 0.23
CA PRO A 191 -0.33 -11.96 -0.05
C PRO A 191 0.53 -12.56 1.06
N HIS A 192 1.56 -13.27 0.67
CA HIS A 192 2.71 -13.59 1.51
C HIS A 192 3.66 -12.39 1.61
N GLY A 193 4.76 -12.50 2.38
CA GLY A 193 5.70 -11.39 2.48
C GLY A 193 6.84 -11.64 3.45
N ASN A 194 7.67 -10.62 3.65
CA ASN A 194 8.74 -10.66 4.63
C ASN A 194 8.18 -10.62 6.06
N THR A 195 7.94 -11.78 6.63
CA THR A 195 7.37 -11.96 7.98
C THR A 195 8.33 -12.66 8.95
N ASN A 196 9.44 -13.18 8.44
CA ASN A 196 10.48 -13.86 9.20
C ASN A 196 11.88 -13.48 8.66
N CYS A 197 12.30 -12.21 8.88
CA CYS A 197 13.67 -11.74 8.59
C CYS A 197 14.14 -12.11 7.17
N SER A 198 13.49 -11.56 6.15
CA SER A 198 13.61 -11.75 4.71
C SER A 198 12.80 -12.89 4.09
N HIS A 199 12.20 -13.75 4.90
CA HIS A 199 11.43 -14.90 4.41
C HIS A 199 9.95 -14.79 4.80
N TRP A 200 9.11 -15.53 4.10
CA TRP A 200 7.77 -15.80 4.57
C TRP A 200 7.80 -16.88 5.66
N HIS A 201 7.08 -16.67 6.76
CA HIS A 201 7.09 -17.61 7.91
C HIS A 201 6.53 -19.01 7.57
N GLY A 202 5.73 -19.12 6.47
CA GLY A 202 5.13 -20.39 6.04
C GLY A 202 6.00 -21.22 5.11
N ASP A 203 6.98 -20.61 4.42
CA ASP A 203 7.96 -21.32 3.56
C ASP A 203 9.25 -20.51 3.44
N ASP A 204 10.33 -21.01 3.99
CA ASP A 204 11.66 -20.36 3.93
C ASP A 204 12.25 -20.23 2.51
N LYS A 205 11.63 -20.88 1.51
CA LYS A 205 12.04 -20.72 0.10
C LYS A 205 11.46 -19.44 -0.52
N GLU A 206 10.39 -18.91 0.03
CA GLU A 206 9.86 -17.61 -0.35
C GLU A 206 10.64 -16.52 0.39
N GLN A 207 11.56 -15.88 -0.31
CA GLN A 207 12.42 -14.84 0.26
C GLN A 207 12.55 -13.63 -0.64
N GLY A 208 12.73 -12.46 -0.02
CA GLY A 208 13.14 -11.23 -0.68
C GLY A 208 14.64 -10.97 -0.50
N ILE A 209 15.15 -9.94 -1.17
CA ILE A 209 16.55 -9.50 -1.04
C ILE A 209 16.68 -8.68 0.24
N ILE A 210 17.43 -9.19 1.21
CA ILE A 210 17.64 -8.52 2.49
C ILE A 210 18.49 -7.25 2.33
N ILE A 211 18.15 -6.21 3.05
CA ILE A 211 18.93 -4.98 3.16
C ILE A 211 20.04 -5.21 4.19
N GLU A 212 21.28 -4.83 3.85
CA GLU A 212 22.45 -4.98 4.74
C GLU A 212 22.19 -4.33 6.11
N ASP A 213 22.59 -5.00 7.17
CA ASP A 213 22.38 -4.60 8.58
C ASP A 213 20.90 -4.35 8.96
N SER A 214 19.97 -4.98 8.25
CA SER A 214 18.54 -4.85 8.47
C SER A 214 17.84 -6.22 8.40
N TYR A 215 16.59 -6.27 8.86
CA TYR A 215 15.68 -7.41 8.65
C TYR A 215 14.65 -7.12 7.56
N LYS A 216 14.67 -5.92 6.98
CA LYS A 216 13.82 -5.52 5.86
C LYS A 216 14.34 -6.10 4.55
N THR A 217 13.46 -6.23 3.59
CA THR A 217 13.82 -6.56 2.21
C THR A 217 13.67 -5.34 1.30
N LEU A 218 14.42 -5.34 0.21
CA LEU A 218 14.22 -4.37 -0.87
C LEU A 218 12.80 -4.52 -1.42
N THR A 219 12.15 -3.41 -1.73
CA THR A 219 10.77 -3.35 -2.21
C THR A 219 10.57 -4.19 -3.47
N GLY A 220 9.52 -5.02 -3.50
CA GLY A 220 9.18 -5.86 -4.63
C GLY A 220 10.21 -6.95 -4.96
N SER A 221 11.14 -7.26 -4.04
CA SER A 221 12.15 -8.30 -4.27
C SER A 221 11.66 -9.72 -3.99
N GLY A 222 10.47 -9.87 -3.39
CA GLY A 222 9.84 -11.16 -3.15
C GLY A 222 9.19 -11.78 -4.38
N PRO A 223 8.78 -13.06 -4.33
CA PRO A 223 8.08 -13.73 -5.41
C PRO A 223 6.69 -13.14 -5.66
N ALA A 224 6.03 -13.54 -6.77
CA ALA A 224 4.69 -13.06 -7.12
C ALA A 224 3.63 -13.37 -6.04
N THR A 225 3.81 -14.41 -5.23
CA THR A 225 2.94 -14.70 -4.08
C THR A 225 2.94 -13.60 -3.00
N TRP A 226 3.89 -12.64 -3.07
CA TRP A 226 3.96 -11.48 -2.17
C TRP A 226 3.13 -10.29 -2.69
N THR A 227 2.35 -10.47 -3.75
CA THR A 227 1.47 -9.44 -4.28
C THR A 227 0.00 -9.73 -3.99
N HIS A 228 -0.85 -8.69 -4.07
CA HIS A 228 -2.27 -8.77 -3.77
C HIS A 228 -3.06 -9.75 -4.66
N ASP A 229 -2.55 -10.04 -5.87
CA ASP A 229 -3.20 -10.89 -6.89
C ASP A 229 -2.32 -12.07 -7.34
N HIS A 230 -1.19 -12.29 -6.68
CA HIS A 230 -0.18 -13.29 -7.00
C HIS A 230 0.37 -13.20 -8.44
N THR A 231 0.36 -11.99 -9.03
CA THR A 231 0.99 -11.72 -10.32
C THR A 231 2.24 -10.84 -10.17
N ALA A 232 3.13 -10.87 -11.14
CA ALA A 232 4.33 -10.02 -11.12
C ALA A 232 4.02 -8.51 -11.22
N SER A 233 2.82 -8.15 -11.66
CA SER A 233 2.33 -6.77 -11.76
C SER A 233 1.45 -6.33 -10.60
N GLY A 234 1.21 -7.20 -9.63
CA GLY A 234 0.40 -6.89 -8.46
C GLY A 234 1.07 -5.90 -7.50
N VAL A 235 0.31 -5.40 -6.53
CA VAL A 235 0.83 -4.55 -5.45
C VAL A 235 1.60 -5.41 -4.47
N HIS A 236 2.90 -5.13 -4.28
CA HIS A 236 3.84 -5.90 -3.48
C HIS A 236 3.85 -5.50 -2.00
N ASP A 237 4.36 -6.40 -1.17
CA ASP A 237 4.79 -6.17 0.22
C ASP A 237 3.66 -5.74 1.19
N LEU A 238 2.38 -6.10 0.88
CA LEU A 238 1.23 -5.82 1.76
C LEU A 238 1.20 -6.69 3.03
N CYS A 239 2.10 -7.65 3.12
CA CYS A 239 2.25 -8.57 4.24
C CYS A 239 3.68 -8.53 4.76
N GLY A 240 3.90 -8.05 5.97
CA GLY A 240 5.23 -7.99 6.58
C GLY A 240 6.06 -6.80 6.11
N ASN A 241 7.36 -6.98 6.03
CA ASN A 241 8.39 -5.99 5.74
C ASN A 241 8.35 -4.77 6.69
N ILE A 242 7.47 -3.81 6.47
CA ILE A 242 7.20 -2.70 7.40
C ILE A 242 5.69 -2.54 7.66
N TRP A 243 5.32 -2.01 8.83
CA TRP A 243 3.97 -1.51 9.06
C TRP A 243 3.72 -0.29 8.18
N GLU A 244 2.64 -0.31 7.41
CA GLU A 244 2.29 0.78 6.52
C GLU A 244 1.19 1.66 7.08
N PHE A 245 1.35 2.97 6.94
CA PHE A 245 0.30 3.93 7.27
C PHE A 245 -0.92 3.73 6.38
N ALA A 246 -2.10 3.67 7.01
CA ALA A 246 -3.40 3.71 6.35
C ALA A 246 -4.17 4.92 6.90
N ARG A 247 -4.00 6.07 6.23
CA ARG A 247 -4.52 7.37 6.70
C ARG A 247 -6.04 7.41 6.72
N GLY A 248 -6.61 8.07 7.72
CA GLY A 248 -8.04 8.34 7.78
C GLY A 248 -8.84 7.43 8.71
N VAL A 249 -8.18 6.63 9.56
CA VAL A 249 -8.84 5.91 10.68
C VAL A 249 -8.05 6.09 11.96
N ARG A 250 -8.77 6.24 13.08
CA ARG A 250 -8.18 6.31 14.43
C ARG A 250 -9.10 5.72 15.49
N ILE A 251 -8.51 5.36 16.62
CA ILE A 251 -9.20 5.29 17.91
C ILE A 251 -8.90 6.59 18.66
N ARG A 252 -9.92 7.21 19.24
CA ARG A 252 -9.77 8.31 20.19
C ARG A 252 -10.65 8.07 21.41
N ASP A 253 -10.03 7.98 22.57
CA ASP A 253 -10.72 7.73 23.84
C ASP A 253 -11.65 6.51 23.78
N GLY A 254 -11.22 5.44 23.08
CA GLY A 254 -11.98 4.22 22.85
C GLY A 254 -13.03 4.29 21.73
N ALA A 255 -13.32 5.44 21.18
CA ALA A 255 -14.23 5.58 20.03
C ALA A 255 -13.50 5.43 18.70
N LEU A 256 -14.16 4.80 17.72
CA LEU A 256 -13.65 4.63 16.37
C LEU A 256 -14.09 5.79 15.46
N TRP A 257 -13.13 6.37 14.77
CA TRP A 257 -13.34 7.49 13.86
C TRP A 257 -12.71 7.22 12.51
N ALA A 258 -13.35 7.68 11.46
CA ALA A 258 -12.79 7.66 10.09
C ALA A 258 -13.00 9.02 9.40
N ALA A 259 -12.20 9.28 8.35
CA ALA A 259 -12.57 10.27 7.34
C ALA A 259 -13.82 9.80 6.60
N GLU A 260 -14.59 10.73 6.06
CA GLU A 260 -15.74 10.37 5.23
C GLU A 260 -15.25 9.77 3.91
N ASN A 261 -15.75 8.60 3.54
CA ASN A 261 -15.33 7.86 2.34
C ASN A 261 -13.79 7.81 2.20
N ASN A 262 -13.25 8.42 1.12
CA ASN A 262 -11.81 8.55 0.88
C ASN A 262 -11.31 9.99 1.02
N ASP A 263 -11.97 10.84 1.80
CA ASP A 263 -11.57 12.24 1.99
C ASP A 263 -10.22 12.39 2.72
N ALA A 264 -9.72 11.30 3.31
CA ALA A 264 -8.32 11.23 3.78
C ALA A 264 -7.29 11.43 2.65
N ALA A 265 -7.67 11.30 1.39
CA ALA A 265 -6.86 11.58 0.22
C ALA A 265 -6.69 13.09 -0.08
N LEU A 266 -7.49 13.95 0.54
CA LEU A 266 -7.48 15.38 0.31
C LEU A 266 -6.58 16.12 1.32
N PRO A 267 -5.72 17.03 0.88
CA PRO A 267 -4.88 17.84 1.77
C PRO A 267 -5.69 18.83 2.63
N GLU A 268 -6.87 19.25 2.15
CA GLU A 268 -7.78 20.15 2.85
C GLU A 268 -8.61 19.47 3.94
N THR A 269 -8.70 18.15 3.98
CA THR A 269 -9.40 17.41 5.05
C THR A 269 -8.58 17.48 6.34
N ASP A 270 -9.06 18.24 7.32
CA ASP A 270 -8.38 18.39 8.61
C ASP A 270 -8.48 17.11 9.45
N LEU A 271 -7.46 16.27 9.33
CA LEU A 271 -7.29 15.06 10.13
C LEU A 271 -6.26 15.24 11.26
N THR A 272 -6.01 16.46 11.70
CA THR A 272 -5.28 16.71 12.96
C THR A 272 -6.03 16.12 14.15
N GLU A 273 -5.40 16.09 15.32
CA GLU A 273 -6.02 15.51 16.52
C GLU A 273 -7.39 16.14 16.84
N CYS A 274 -7.53 17.44 16.65
CA CYS A 274 -8.77 18.21 16.89
C CYS A 274 -9.51 18.60 15.61
N GLY A 275 -9.09 18.06 14.45
CA GLY A 275 -9.68 18.38 13.16
C GLY A 275 -11.14 17.96 13.02
N ASP A 276 -11.87 18.63 12.16
CA ASP A 276 -13.31 18.40 11.90
C ASP A 276 -13.58 17.36 10.79
N GLY A 277 -12.52 16.89 10.11
CA GLY A 277 -12.59 15.85 9.08
C GLY A 277 -12.93 14.45 9.60
N TRP A 278 -12.96 14.27 10.93
CA TRP A 278 -13.28 12.99 11.55
C TRP A 278 -14.78 12.78 11.73
N LYS A 279 -15.27 11.61 11.29
CA LYS A 279 -16.65 11.15 11.51
C LYS A 279 -16.62 9.86 12.32
N PRO A 280 -17.59 9.63 13.23
CA PRO A 280 -17.68 8.35 13.93
C PRO A 280 -17.93 7.22 12.93
N ILE A 281 -17.22 6.10 13.08
CA ILE A 281 -17.60 4.87 12.39
C ILE A 281 -18.87 4.35 13.06
N THR A 282 -19.87 3.93 12.27
CA THR A 282 -21.19 3.53 12.78
C THR A 282 -21.54 2.09 12.37
N ASP A 283 -22.51 1.51 13.09
CA ASP A 283 -23.20 0.32 12.64
C ASP A 283 -24.28 0.64 11.57
N ALA A 284 -25.02 -0.37 11.16
CA ALA A 284 -26.08 -0.24 10.15
C ALA A 284 -27.25 0.65 10.61
N GLU A 285 -27.46 0.81 11.92
CA GLU A 285 -28.47 1.67 12.53
C GLU A 285 -27.99 3.10 12.79
N GLY A 286 -26.71 3.40 12.53
CA GLY A 286 -26.09 4.71 12.73
C GLY A 286 -25.54 4.95 14.13
N HIS A 287 -25.41 3.91 14.98
CA HIS A 287 -24.80 4.04 16.29
C HIS A 287 -23.27 4.09 16.19
N PRO A 288 -22.59 5.05 16.87
CA PRO A 288 -21.13 5.11 16.89
C PRO A 288 -20.50 3.84 17.47
N LEU A 289 -19.35 3.44 16.91
CA LEU A 289 -18.62 2.26 17.36
C LEU A 289 -17.49 2.60 18.32
N TYR A 290 -17.30 1.72 19.29
CA TYR A 290 -16.29 1.79 20.34
C TYR A 290 -15.51 0.49 20.44
N VAL A 291 -14.26 0.59 20.88
CA VAL A 291 -13.42 -0.56 21.22
C VAL A 291 -13.32 -0.71 22.72
N ALA A 292 -13.63 -1.89 23.22
CA ALA A 292 -13.42 -2.30 24.58
C ALA A 292 -12.32 -3.37 24.64
N VAL A 293 -11.52 -3.32 25.71
CA VAL A 293 -10.55 -4.37 26.05
C VAL A 293 -10.89 -4.87 27.45
N GLU A 294 -11.32 -6.12 27.54
CA GLU A 294 -11.69 -6.77 28.82
C GLU A 294 -11.15 -8.21 28.79
N ASP A 295 -10.50 -8.60 29.88
CA ASP A 295 -9.90 -9.94 30.02
C ASP A 295 -9.01 -10.36 28.82
N ASN A 296 -8.18 -9.44 28.31
CA ASN A 296 -7.34 -9.59 27.13
C ASN A 296 -8.13 -9.96 25.85
N LYS A 297 -9.37 -9.49 25.74
CA LYS A 297 -10.21 -9.64 24.55
C LYS A 297 -10.59 -8.29 23.99
N ILE A 298 -10.44 -8.16 22.69
CA ILE A 298 -10.89 -6.97 21.95
C ILE A 298 -12.34 -7.18 21.57
N THR A 299 -13.18 -6.19 21.82
CA THR A 299 -14.59 -6.18 21.43
C THR A 299 -14.96 -4.85 20.78
N PHE A 300 -15.63 -4.92 19.63
CA PHE A 300 -16.22 -3.77 18.96
C PHE A 300 -17.70 -3.70 19.35
N ASN A 301 -18.12 -2.55 19.90
CA ASN A 301 -19.45 -2.33 20.49
C ASN A 301 -20.09 -1.04 19.95
N THR A 302 -21.41 -0.93 20.10
CA THR A 302 -22.19 0.30 19.82
C THR A 302 -22.36 1.21 21.05
N TYR A 303 -21.66 0.93 22.13
CA TYR A 303 -21.69 1.72 23.37
C TYR A 303 -20.29 1.89 23.95
N PRO A 304 -20.02 3.03 24.60
CA PRO A 304 -18.71 3.26 25.22
C PRO A 304 -18.48 2.29 26.38
N SER A 305 -17.25 1.80 26.49
CA SER A 305 -16.83 0.92 27.58
C SER A 305 -16.00 1.65 28.63
N VAL A 306 -16.13 1.22 29.89
CA VAL A 306 -15.19 1.57 30.97
C VAL A 306 -13.95 0.70 30.98
N HIS A 307 -13.99 -0.44 30.27
CA HIS A 307 -12.87 -1.37 30.13
C HIS A 307 -12.01 -0.90 28.96
N ARG A 308 -10.94 -0.19 29.27
CA ARG A 308 -10.00 0.41 28.32
C ARG A 308 -8.59 -0.02 28.66
N ASP A 309 -7.91 -0.61 27.72
CA ASP A 309 -6.53 -1.09 27.85
C ASP A 309 -5.91 -1.26 26.46
N TYR A 310 -4.62 -1.58 26.45
CA TYR A 310 -3.96 -2.13 25.27
C TYR A 310 -4.22 -3.63 25.18
N CYS A 311 -4.53 -4.10 23.99
CA CYS A 311 -4.61 -5.53 23.70
C CYS A 311 -4.08 -5.85 22.29
N GLY A 312 -3.36 -6.97 22.18
CA GLY A 312 -2.98 -7.57 20.90
C GLY A 312 -3.46 -9.02 20.84
N CYS A 313 -4.20 -9.36 19.83
CA CYS A 313 -4.63 -10.74 19.56
C CYS A 313 -4.69 -10.97 18.03
N VAL A 314 -5.17 -12.12 17.60
CA VAL A 314 -5.51 -12.37 16.20
C VAL A 314 -6.98 -12.03 15.94
N TRP A 315 -7.33 -11.68 14.70
CA TRP A 315 -8.71 -11.32 14.35
C TRP A 315 -9.75 -12.40 14.69
N GLY A 316 -9.40 -13.69 14.63
CA GLY A 316 -10.28 -14.79 15.03
C GLY A 316 -10.70 -14.77 16.51
N ASN A 317 -10.00 -13.99 17.36
CA ASN A 317 -10.30 -13.80 18.78
C ASN A 317 -11.03 -12.48 19.08
N VAL A 318 -11.20 -11.61 18.09
CA VAL A 318 -11.92 -10.34 18.23
C VAL A 318 -13.42 -10.59 18.22
N ARG A 319 -14.15 -9.94 19.11
CA ARG A 319 -15.61 -9.98 19.15
C ARG A 319 -16.19 -8.78 18.41
N MET A 320 -17.01 -9.05 17.41
CA MET A 320 -17.77 -8.01 16.67
C MET A 320 -19.21 -8.04 17.17
N ASN A 321 -19.57 -7.14 18.09
CA ASN A 321 -20.94 -6.97 18.61
C ASN A 321 -21.70 -5.87 17.84
N CYS A 322 -21.33 -5.67 16.58
CA CYS A 322 -21.92 -4.67 15.68
C CYS A 322 -21.89 -5.22 14.25
N ASP A 323 -22.82 -4.78 13.43
CA ASP A 323 -22.79 -4.98 11.98
C ASP A 323 -22.49 -3.63 11.31
N SER A 324 -21.35 -3.53 10.63
CA SER A 324 -20.90 -2.31 10.00
C SER A 324 -20.26 -2.59 8.65
N GLU A 325 -20.94 -2.19 7.59
CA GLU A 325 -20.40 -2.26 6.24
C GLU A 325 -19.17 -1.33 6.09
N GLN A 326 -19.13 -0.24 6.86
CA GLN A 326 -17.97 0.67 6.87
C GLN A 326 -16.71 -0.04 7.41
N LEU A 327 -16.82 -0.78 8.53
CA LEU A 327 -15.69 -1.59 9.02
C LEU A 327 -15.26 -2.64 7.99
N ARG A 328 -16.23 -3.23 7.30
CA ARG A 328 -15.95 -4.19 6.23
C ARG A 328 -15.16 -3.54 5.10
N ALA A 329 -15.62 -2.40 4.57
CA ALA A 329 -14.96 -1.67 3.48
C ALA A 329 -13.57 -1.12 3.87
N LEU A 330 -13.28 -0.96 5.18
CA LEU A 330 -11.98 -0.58 5.71
C LEU A 330 -11.09 -1.79 6.05
N ALA A 331 -11.53 -3.02 5.76
CA ALA A 331 -10.88 -4.28 6.14
C ALA A 331 -10.56 -4.37 7.65
N LEU A 332 -11.45 -3.85 8.49
CA LEU A 332 -11.36 -3.92 9.97
C LEU A 332 -12.29 -5.03 10.50
N PHE A 333 -12.00 -6.27 10.09
CA PHE A 333 -12.75 -7.48 10.45
C PHE A 333 -11.86 -8.72 10.25
N ALA A 334 -12.37 -9.90 10.66
CA ALA A 334 -11.66 -11.18 10.56
C ALA A 334 -11.63 -11.73 9.11
N GLY A 335 -11.12 -10.97 8.14
CA GLY A 335 -10.92 -11.44 6.76
C GLY A 335 -9.81 -12.49 6.66
N GLU A 336 -8.85 -12.42 7.57
CA GLU A 336 -7.81 -13.40 7.78
C GLU A 336 -7.69 -13.63 9.30
N GLU A 337 -8.25 -14.76 9.79
CA GLU A 337 -8.39 -15.01 11.23
C GLU A 337 -7.07 -15.00 12.01
N LYS A 338 -5.96 -15.38 11.37
CA LYS A 338 -4.63 -15.43 11.98
C LYS A 338 -3.91 -14.09 11.98
N ALA A 339 -4.34 -13.15 11.16
CA ALA A 339 -3.75 -11.82 11.12
C ALA A 339 -3.94 -11.08 12.45
N GLY A 340 -2.95 -10.28 12.85
CA GLY A 340 -2.93 -9.57 14.12
C GLY A 340 -3.93 -8.41 14.17
N CYS A 341 -4.56 -8.25 15.31
CA CYS A 341 -5.36 -7.08 15.67
C CYS A 341 -4.81 -6.51 16.97
N TYR A 342 -4.30 -5.28 16.92
CA TYR A 342 -3.70 -4.59 18.06
C TYR A 342 -4.44 -3.27 18.26
N VAL A 343 -4.96 -3.05 19.45
CA VAL A 343 -5.68 -1.82 19.79
C VAL A 343 -5.19 -1.25 21.11
N ASP A 344 -5.24 0.06 21.24
CA ASP A 344 -5.17 0.76 22.50
C ASP A 344 -6.44 1.63 22.61
N SER A 345 -7.28 1.30 23.56
CA SER A 345 -8.55 1.99 23.80
C SER A 345 -8.49 2.96 24.97
N THR A 346 -7.31 3.17 25.57
CA THR A 346 -7.10 4.12 26.67
C THR A 346 -7.31 5.56 26.21
N GLU A 347 -7.16 6.51 27.12
CA GLU A 347 -7.21 7.93 26.80
C GLU A 347 -6.12 8.31 25.79
N GLY A 348 -6.48 9.09 24.77
CA GLY A 348 -5.58 9.54 23.72
C GLY A 348 -6.02 9.13 22.32
N GLU A 349 -5.11 9.34 21.36
CA GLU A 349 -5.32 9.05 19.94
C GLU A 349 -4.33 7.99 19.43
N TYR A 350 -4.85 7.02 18.72
CA TYR A 350 -4.10 5.92 18.11
C TYR A 350 -4.45 5.77 16.64
N ILE A 351 -3.42 5.88 15.79
CA ILE A 351 -3.57 5.83 14.32
C ILE A 351 -3.49 4.41 13.78
N LEU A 352 -4.06 4.19 12.60
CA LEU A 352 -4.06 2.90 11.92
C LEU A 352 -2.78 2.66 11.12
N VAL A 353 -2.13 1.53 11.37
CA VAL A 353 -1.10 0.93 10.52
C VAL A 353 -1.42 -0.51 10.17
N ARG A 354 -0.96 -0.99 9.03
CA ARG A 354 -1.39 -2.24 8.40
C ARG A 354 -0.22 -3.15 8.01
N GLY A 355 -0.52 -4.42 7.70
CA GLY A 355 0.40 -5.35 7.04
C GLY A 355 1.27 -6.18 7.98
N GLY A 356 1.73 -5.61 9.07
CA GLY A 356 2.75 -6.24 9.92
C GLY A 356 4.16 -5.80 9.56
N ARG A 357 5.18 -6.50 10.09
CA ARG A 357 6.60 -6.22 9.80
C ARG A 357 7.39 -7.49 9.66
N TRP A 358 8.66 -7.38 9.31
CA TRP A 358 9.61 -8.48 9.09
C TRP A 358 9.72 -9.55 10.19
N GLY A 359 9.23 -9.31 11.39
CA GLY A 359 9.26 -10.25 12.52
C GLY A 359 7.88 -10.55 13.09
N SER A 360 6.80 -10.30 12.34
CA SER A 360 5.43 -10.54 12.82
C SER A 360 4.98 -12.01 12.68
N GLY A 361 5.74 -12.82 11.94
CA GLY A 361 5.39 -14.23 11.74
C GLY A 361 3.97 -14.39 11.16
N GLY A 362 3.24 -15.37 11.65
CA GLY A 362 1.87 -15.66 11.21
C GLY A 362 0.82 -14.62 11.62
N SER A 363 1.19 -13.56 12.34
CA SER A 363 0.28 -12.45 12.63
C SER A 363 0.41 -11.29 11.63
N ALA A 364 1.37 -11.32 10.69
CA ALA A 364 1.37 -10.43 9.53
C ALA A 364 0.27 -10.86 8.56
N GLY A 365 -0.10 -9.97 7.64
CA GLY A 365 -1.09 -10.21 6.60
C GLY A 365 -1.78 -8.92 6.18
N VAL A 366 -2.40 -8.91 5.02
CA VAL A 366 -3.10 -7.71 4.52
C VAL A 366 -4.24 -7.26 5.45
N PHE A 367 -4.79 -8.17 6.27
CA PHE A 367 -5.76 -7.86 7.32
C PHE A 367 -5.13 -7.50 8.67
N ALA A 368 -3.80 -7.65 8.84
CA ALA A 368 -3.15 -7.24 10.08
C ALA A 368 -3.35 -5.72 10.31
N SER A 369 -3.78 -5.37 11.53
CA SER A 369 -4.18 -4.01 11.90
C SER A 369 -3.59 -3.63 13.24
N SER A 370 -3.02 -2.44 13.35
CA SER A 370 -2.67 -1.87 14.64
C SER A 370 -3.23 -0.45 14.76
N LEU A 371 -4.04 -0.26 15.78
CA LEU A 371 -4.61 0.99 16.27
C LEU A 371 -4.11 1.23 17.70
N SER A 372 -2.79 1.09 17.90
CA SER A 372 -2.14 1.20 19.21
C SER A 372 -0.92 2.12 19.23
N SER A 373 -0.68 2.84 18.13
CA SER A 373 0.44 3.76 18.02
C SER A 373 -0.05 5.20 17.99
N PRO A 374 0.50 6.09 18.85
CA PRO A 374 0.14 7.49 18.81
C PRO A 374 0.62 8.15 17.51
N ARG A 375 -0.02 9.26 17.12
CA ARG A 375 0.28 10.04 15.90
C ARG A 375 1.75 10.40 15.74
N SER A 376 2.44 10.70 16.84
CA SER A 376 3.85 11.11 16.86
C SER A 376 4.84 9.97 16.66
N TYR A 377 4.35 8.75 16.44
CA TYR A 377 5.22 7.58 16.38
C TYR A 377 5.97 7.51 15.05
N ALA A 378 7.31 7.48 15.14
CA ALA A 378 8.23 7.25 14.03
C ALA A 378 9.20 6.13 14.42
N ARG A 379 9.25 5.05 13.67
CA ARG A 379 10.10 3.87 13.96
C ARG A 379 10.69 3.29 12.68
N GLY A 380 11.80 2.55 12.84
CA GLY A 380 12.45 1.80 11.75
C GLY A 380 11.60 0.69 11.13
N SER A 381 10.40 0.43 11.68
CA SER A 381 9.42 -0.51 11.15
C SER A 381 8.13 0.13 10.68
N PHE A 382 8.04 1.46 10.61
CA PHE A 382 6.85 2.19 10.17
C PHE A 382 7.20 3.06 8.96
N GLY A 383 6.41 2.95 7.91
CA GLY A 383 6.51 3.71 6.68
C GLY A 383 5.21 3.66 5.91
N GLY A 384 5.25 3.65 4.59
CA GLY A 384 4.01 3.63 3.81
C GLY A 384 4.22 3.71 2.31
N ARG A 385 3.10 3.81 1.62
CA ARG A 385 3.03 4.03 0.18
C ARG A 385 2.12 5.19 -0.16
N SER A 386 2.39 5.83 -1.31
CA SER A 386 1.53 6.85 -1.86
C SER A 386 0.44 6.24 -2.73
N ALA A 387 -0.64 6.98 -2.88
CA ALA A 387 -1.68 6.73 -3.86
C ALA A 387 -1.94 8.01 -4.67
N TYR A 388 -2.72 7.89 -5.72
CA TYR A 388 -3.00 8.97 -6.65
C TYR A 388 -4.41 8.84 -7.23
N PHE A 389 -5.11 9.96 -7.38
CA PHE A 389 -6.30 10.07 -8.21
C PHE A 389 -6.15 11.26 -9.16
N LYS A 390 -6.69 11.10 -10.36
CA LYS A 390 -6.66 12.19 -11.34
C LYS A 390 -7.91 13.06 -11.15
N LYS A 391 -7.70 14.28 -10.67
CA LYS A 391 -8.78 15.25 -10.51
C LYS A 391 -9.37 15.62 -11.88
N HIS A 392 -10.69 15.72 -11.95
CA HIS A 392 -11.46 16.02 -13.18
C HIS A 392 -11.26 17.44 -13.65
#